data_0f906ecb46627dbe67ece74da244347d
#
_entry.id   0f906ecb46627dbe67ece74da244347d
#
_cell.length_a   1.000
_cell.length_b   1.000
_cell.length_c   1.000
_cell.angle_alpha   90.00
_cell.angle_beta   90.00
_cell.angle_gamma   90.00
#
_symmetry.space_group_name_H-M   'P 1'
#
loop_
_entity.id
_entity.type
_entity.pdbx_description
1 polymer ?
#
loop_
_entity_poly.entity_id
_entity_poly.type
_entity_poly.pdbx_seq_one_letter_code
_entity_poly.pdbx_strand_id
1 'polypeptide(L)'
;MSKPVLLAVDDDQEVLGAVARDLRRRYAERFRVLRAESGAVALEALRGLKRRNDAVALLLVDQRMPQMSGVEFLQKALELYPDARRVLLTAYADTEAAIQAINDAHIQHYLLKPWDPPEEHLYPVLDDLLEDWTASFRPAFDGVRVLGTRWSPQSFAVRDFLARNQTPYQWIDVETAEQTPESKSLVEAVGAHPASLPMVLFPDGSSLTAPGIPELAEKLGLRILPGEPFYDLVIVGGGPAGLAAAVYGASEGLRTVLLEMEAPGGQAGMSSRIENYLGFPSGLSGGDLARRAVAQARRFGVEILAPQQVVGVHVEGPSRIVELAGGTKIKCKVLVIATGVAYRKLNVPGAERLQGSGVYYGSAMTEAMSCKGEDVYIVGGANSAGQAAMYFSKYARRVVMLVRGESLSASMSQYLIDQILKTPNIQVDAHSRVVEAHGNGHLESISIHCDTSGETSTVPTNMLAIFIGAEPNTDWLAGVVERDERGFILTGADLNRGGKRPATWPLGRDPFWPETSVPGVFAVGDVRHGSVKRVASGVGEGSIAIQFTHHYLSEV
;
A
#
# COMPACT_ATOMS: atom_id res chain seq x y z
N MET A 1 -24.10 9.91 7.66
CA MET A 1 -24.23 8.46 7.33
C MET A 1 -24.79 7.69 8.50
N SER A 2 -25.62 6.64 8.25
CA SER A 2 -26.01 5.71 9.29
C SER A 2 -24.79 4.91 9.78
N LYS A 3 -24.72 4.62 11.09
CA LYS A 3 -23.63 3.78 11.61
C LYS A 3 -23.67 2.41 10.93
N PRO A 4 -22.51 1.84 10.51
CA PRO A 4 -22.45 0.49 9.98
C PRO A 4 -22.98 -0.54 10.97
N VAL A 5 -23.44 -1.67 10.48
CA VAL A 5 -24.13 -2.69 11.27
C VAL A 5 -23.19 -3.82 11.67
N LEU A 6 -23.25 -4.23 12.94
CA LEU A 6 -22.80 -5.52 13.42
C LEU A 6 -24.06 -6.39 13.61
N LEU A 7 -24.14 -7.52 12.95
CA LEU A 7 -25.28 -8.43 13.03
C LEU A 7 -24.87 -9.70 13.80
N ALA A 8 -25.55 -9.95 14.93
CA ALA A 8 -25.43 -11.19 15.67
C ALA A 8 -26.60 -12.11 15.33
N VAL A 9 -26.31 -13.39 15.07
CA VAL A 9 -27.32 -14.41 14.70
C VAL A 9 -27.11 -15.66 15.54
N ASP A 10 -28.12 -16.02 16.31
CA ASP A 10 -28.11 -17.20 17.18
C ASP A 10 -29.57 -17.57 17.51
N ASP A 11 -29.93 -18.85 17.48
CA ASP A 11 -31.29 -19.30 17.82
C ASP A 11 -31.51 -19.42 19.35
N ASP A 12 -30.44 -19.44 20.14
CA ASP A 12 -30.51 -19.31 21.58
C ASP A 12 -30.60 -17.84 21.99
N GLN A 13 -31.75 -17.45 22.55
CA GLN A 13 -32.01 -16.07 22.96
C GLN A 13 -31.12 -15.58 24.10
N GLU A 14 -30.65 -16.47 25.00
CA GLU A 14 -29.76 -16.10 26.09
C GLU A 14 -28.37 -15.77 25.53
N VAL A 15 -27.84 -16.62 24.65
CA VAL A 15 -26.57 -16.42 23.95
C VAL A 15 -26.62 -15.17 23.06
N LEU A 16 -27.66 -15.03 22.25
CA LEU A 16 -27.89 -13.85 21.41
C LEU A 16 -27.95 -12.55 22.24
N GLY A 17 -28.61 -12.63 23.41
CA GLY A 17 -28.67 -11.53 24.35
C GLY A 17 -27.29 -11.16 24.93
N ALA A 18 -26.48 -12.15 25.27
CA ALA A 18 -25.12 -11.95 25.80
C ALA A 18 -24.20 -11.34 24.79
N VAL A 19 -24.12 -11.92 23.58
CA VAL A 19 -23.33 -11.37 22.44
C VAL A 19 -23.72 -9.93 22.17
N ALA A 20 -25.01 -9.64 22.06
CA ALA A 20 -25.48 -8.30 21.75
C ALA A 20 -25.17 -7.27 22.86
N ARG A 21 -25.14 -7.67 24.12
CA ARG A 21 -24.71 -6.80 25.23
C ARG A 21 -23.23 -6.47 25.11
N ASP A 22 -22.38 -7.48 24.88
CA ASP A 22 -20.93 -7.29 24.76
C ASP A 22 -20.60 -6.42 23.54
N LEU A 23 -21.21 -6.69 22.38
CA LEU A 23 -21.05 -5.85 21.20
C LEU A 23 -21.47 -4.40 21.44
N ARG A 24 -22.62 -4.17 22.11
CA ARG A 24 -23.07 -2.80 22.42
C ARG A 24 -22.16 -2.10 23.41
N ARG A 25 -21.70 -2.81 24.44
CA ARG A 25 -20.81 -2.26 25.46
C ARG A 25 -19.53 -1.69 24.83
N ARG A 26 -18.96 -2.37 23.82
CA ARG A 26 -17.70 -1.98 23.19
C ARG A 26 -17.86 -1.10 21.97
N TYR A 27 -18.87 -1.36 21.13
CA TYR A 27 -18.91 -0.83 19.76
C TYR A 27 -20.08 0.11 19.47
N ALA A 28 -21.03 0.37 20.41
CA ALA A 28 -22.23 1.18 20.12
C ALA A 28 -21.95 2.63 19.71
N GLU A 29 -20.77 3.18 20.04
CA GLU A 29 -20.38 4.52 19.59
C GLU A 29 -20.13 4.57 18.08
N ARG A 30 -19.56 3.50 17.51
CA ARG A 30 -19.12 3.43 16.12
C ARG A 30 -20.07 2.64 15.23
N PHE A 31 -20.75 1.65 15.78
CA PHE A 31 -21.57 0.69 15.04
C PHE A 31 -22.97 0.54 15.62
N ARG A 32 -23.91 0.11 14.79
CA ARG A 32 -25.27 -0.26 15.18
C ARG A 32 -25.35 -1.79 15.32
N VAL A 33 -25.74 -2.28 16.49
CA VAL A 33 -25.84 -3.72 16.76
C VAL A 33 -27.26 -4.20 16.51
N LEU A 34 -27.42 -5.12 15.57
CA LEU A 34 -28.67 -5.83 15.26
C LEU A 34 -28.59 -7.29 15.72
N ARG A 35 -29.77 -7.89 15.94
CA ARG A 35 -29.92 -9.28 16.37
C ARG A 35 -30.92 -9.99 15.45
N ALA A 36 -30.68 -11.27 15.19
CA ALA A 36 -31.61 -12.14 14.50
C ALA A 36 -31.62 -13.53 15.13
N GLU A 37 -32.80 -14.09 15.33
CA GLU A 37 -33.02 -15.37 16.01
C GLU A 37 -32.92 -16.57 15.05
N SER A 38 -32.65 -16.34 13.78
CA SER A 38 -32.46 -17.38 12.76
C SER A 38 -31.78 -16.83 11.52
N GLY A 39 -31.18 -17.72 10.71
CA GLY A 39 -30.59 -17.36 9.43
C GLY A 39 -31.59 -16.74 8.45
N ALA A 40 -32.86 -17.18 8.47
CA ALA A 40 -33.92 -16.63 7.61
C ALA A 40 -34.24 -15.18 7.96
N VAL A 41 -34.43 -14.87 9.24
CA VAL A 41 -34.67 -13.51 9.75
C VAL A 41 -33.48 -12.61 9.47
N ALA A 42 -32.27 -13.13 9.64
CA ALA A 42 -31.04 -12.42 9.36
C ALA A 42 -30.90 -12.05 7.88
N LEU A 43 -31.21 -12.96 6.94
CA LEU A 43 -31.19 -12.68 5.49
C LEU A 43 -32.22 -11.61 5.09
N GLU A 44 -33.41 -11.64 5.68
CA GLU A 44 -34.41 -10.61 5.43
C GLU A 44 -33.95 -9.24 5.95
N ALA A 45 -33.35 -9.21 7.15
CA ALA A 45 -32.74 -8.00 7.70
C ALA A 45 -31.62 -7.46 6.77
N LEU A 46 -30.73 -8.34 6.27
CA LEU A 46 -29.67 -7.93 5.32
C LEU A 46 -30.23 -7.37 4.02
N ARG A 47 -31.28 -7.98 3.46
CA ARG A 47 -31.96 -7.44 2.26
C ARG A 47 -32.58 -6.06 2.52
N GLY A 48 -33.17 -5.87 3.72
CA GLY A 48 -33.70 -4.59 4.16
C GLY A 48 -32.61 -3.52 4.30
N LEU A 49 -31.47 -3.87 4.86
CA LEU A 49 -30.29 -3.00 4.95
C LEU A 49 -29.75 -2.64 3.57
N LYS A 50 -29.66 -3.61 2.65
CA LYS A 50 -29.19 -3.40 1.27
C LYS A 50 -30.08 -2.41 0.52
N ARG A 51 -31.42 -2.52 0.67
CA ARG A 51 -32.37 -1.56 0.07
C ARG A 51 -32.20 -0.13 0.58
N ARG A 52 -31.75 0.05 1.84
CA ARG A 52 -31.47 1.37 2.44
C ARG A 52 -30.06 1.85 2.23
N ASN A 53 -29.24 1.08 1.51
CA ASN A 53 -27.80 1.34 1.34
C ASN A 53 -27.01 1.43 2.65
N ASP A 54 -27.50 0.73 3.69
CA ASP A 54 -26.81 0.61 4.99
C ASP A 54 -25.63 -0.36 4.86
N ALA A 55 -24.50 -0.02 5.44
CA ALA A 55 -23.32 -0.88 5.47
C ALA A 55 -23.38 -1.93 6.57
N VAL A 56 -22.89 -3.13 6.29
CA VAL A 56 -22.71 -4.20 7.28
C VAL A 56 -21.21 -4.48 7.43
N ALA A 57 -20.71 -4.29 8.64
CA ALA A 57 -19.28 -4.44 8.93
C ALA A 57 -18.91 -5.87 9.34
N LEU A 58 -19.79 -6.52 10.13
CA LEU A 58 -19.47 -7.82 10.69
C LEU A 58 -20.75 -8.65 10.87
N LEU A 59 -20.64 -9.94 10.57
CA LEU A 59 -21.61 -10.99 10.83
C LEU A 59 -21.01 -11.95 11.86
N LEU A 60 -21.64 -12.04 13.03
CA LEU A 60 -21.25 -12.96 14.10
C LEU A 60 -22.37 -13.99 14.28
N VAL A 61 -22.13 -15.22 13.87
CA VAL A 61 -23.18 -16.20 13.57
C VAL A 61 -22.93 -17.52 14.28
N ASP A 62 -23.95 -18.06 14.93
CA ASP A 62 -23.88 -19.42 15.47
C ASP A 62 -23.81 -20.47 14.35
N GLN A 63 -23.01 -21.50 14.57
CA GLN A 63 -22.82 -22.59 13.60
C GLN A 63 -24.06 -23.48 13.47
N ARG A 64 -24.73 -23.78 14.60
CA ARG A 64 -25.80 -24.78 14.66
C ARG A 64 -27.15 -24.13 14.89
N MET A 65 -27.79 -23.70 13.85
CA MET A 65 -29.16 -23.17 13.91
C MET A 65 -30.16 -24.10 13.21
N PRO A 66 -31.42 -24.16 13.68
CA PRO A 66 -32.48 -24.90 12.99
C PRO A 66 -32.72 -24.37 11.58
N GLN A 67 -33.07 -25.27 10.65
CA GLN A 67 -33.44 -24.98 9.25
C GLN A 67 -32.31 -24.45 8.34
N MET A 68 -31.37 -23.69 8.86
CA MET A 68 -30.26 -23.12 8.10
C MET A 68 -29.03 -23.01 9.02
N SER A 69 -27.96 -23.72 8.69
CA SER A 69 -26.70 -23.62 9.43
C SER A 69 -26.07 -22.23 9.28
N GLY A 70 -25.19 -21.87 10.23
CA GLY A 70 -24.44 -20.61 10.15
C GLY A 70 -23.61 -20.49 8.89
N VAL A 71 -23.02 -21.59 8.42
CA VAL A 71 -22.24 -21.63 7.18
C VAL A 71 -23.12 -21.35 5.97
N GLU A 72 -24.27 -22.02 5.83
CA GLU A 72 -25.22 -21.78 4.74
C GLU A 72 -25.76 -20.33 4.73
N PHE A 73 -25.99 -19.77 5.93
CA PHE A 73 -26.36 -18.36 6.05
C PHE A 73 -25.23 -17.45 5.56
N LEU A 74 -23.98 -17.68 6.00
CA LEU A 74 -22.84 -16.85 5.61
C LEU A 74 -22.52 -16.93 4.11
N GLN A 75 -22.73 -18.08 3.47
CA GLN A 75 -22.64 -18.21 2.00
C GLN A 75 -23.65 -17.30 1.28
N LYS A 76 -24.91 -17.31 1.72
CA LYS A 76 -25.96 -16.44 1.14
C LYS A 76 -25.72 -14.95 1.47
N ALA A 77 -25.21 -14.66 2.66
CA ALA A 77 -24.86 -13.30 3.07
C ALA A 77 -23.67 -12.74 2.29
N LEU A 78 -22.76 -13.58 1.82
CA LEU A 78 -21.63 -13.19 0.98
C LEU A 78 -22.08 -12.52 -0.33
N GLU A 79 -23.15 -13.00 -0.94
CA GLU A 79 -23.73 -12.40 -2.15
C GLU A 79 -24.30 -10.99 -1.91
N LEU A 80 -24.82 -10.75 -0.70
CA LEU A 80 -25.42 -9.46 -0.32
C LEU A 80 -24.35 -8.45 0.16
N TYR A 81 -23.41 -8.92 0.98
CA TYR A 81 -22.38 -8.11 1.64
C TYR A 81 -21.01 -8.79 1.57
N PRO A 82 -20.35 -8.79 0.40
CA PRO A 82 -19.07 -9.47 0.22
C PRO A 82 -17.97 -8.94 1.13
N ASP A 83 -18.03 -7.65 1.49
CA ASP A 83 -17.01 -6.98 2.29
C ASP A 83 -17.22 -7.16 3.81
N ALA A 84 -18.39 -7.63 4.26
CA ALA A 84 -18.65 -7.86 5.68
C ALA A 84 -17.71 -8.93 6.24
N ARG A 85 -17.15 -8.69 7.41
CA ARG A 85 -16.34 -9.69 8.12
C ARG A 85 -17.27 -10.76 8.70
N ARG A 86 -16.89 -12.02 8.54
CA ARG A 86 -17.69 -13.20 8.89
C ARG A 86 -17.00 -13.99 9.98
N VAL A 87 -17.66 -14.10 11.11
CA VAL A 87 -17.19 -14.82 12.29
C VAL A 87 -18.23 -15.87 12.66
N LEU A 88 -17.78 -17.08 12.84
CA LEU A 88 -18.62 -18.20 13.25
C LEU A 88 -18.44 -18.45 14.76
N LEU A 89 -19.55 -18.56 15.50
CA LEU A 89 -19.57 -19.02 16.89
C LEU A 89 -19.78 -20.53 16.91
N THR A 90 -19.00 -21.27 17.70
CA THR A 90 -19.11 -22.72 17.82
C THR A 90 -18.85 -23.20 19.24
N ALA A 91 -19.56 -24.24 19.66
CA ALA A 91 -19.34 -24.90 20.96
C ALA A 91 -18.28 -26.03 20.89
N TYR A 92 -17.86 -26.45 19.67
CA TYR A 92 -16.92 -27.55 19.46
C TYR A 92 -15.90 -27.21 18.39
N ALA A 93 -14.66 -27.64 18.61
CA ALA A 93 -13.59 -27.60 17.62
C ALA A 93 -13.75 -28.76 16.61
N ASP A 94 -14.80 -28.72 15.78
CA ASP A 94 -14.98 -29.67 14.68
C ASP A 94 -14.15 -29.18 13.47
N THR A 95 -12.98 -29.79 13.33
CA THR A 95 -11.95 -29.35 12.38
C THR A 95 -12.40 -29.53 10.91
N GLU A 96 -13.17 -30.55 10.57
CA GLU A 96 -13.61 -30.79 9.20
C GLU A 96 -14.69 -29.80 8.75
N ALA A 97 -15.68 -29.53 9.59
CA ALA A 97 -16.71 -28.52 9.32
C ALA A 97 -16.13 -27.10 9.28
N ALA A 98 -15.11 -26.82 10.10
CA ALA A 98 -14.40 -25.53 10.08
C ALA A 98 -13.60 -25.32 8.79
N ILE A 99 -12.90 -26.33 8.29
CA ILE A 99 -12.13 -26.26 7.03
C ILE A 99 -13.05 -26.04 5.84
N GLN A 100 -14.18 -26.74 5.77
CA GLN A 100 -15.16 -26.57 4.71
C GLN A 100 -15.81 -25.17 4.75
N ALA A 101 -16.12 -24.67 5.92
CA ALA A 101 -16.67 -23.33 6.12
C ALA A 101 -15.70 -22.20 5.72
N ILE A 102 -14.40 -22.36 5.98
CA ILE A 102 -13.36 -21.41 5.57
C ILE A 102 -13.29 -21.31 4.04
N ASN A 103 -13.36 -22.42 3.35
CA ASN A 103 -13.24 -22.45 1.89
C ASN A 103 -14.50 -21.94 1.18
N ASP A 104 -15.69 -22.30 1.64
CA ASP A 104 -16.96 -22.05 0.94
C ASP A 104 -17.60 -20.72 1.31
N ALA A 105 -17.50 -20.27 2.55
CA ALA A 105 -18.13 -19.04 3.05
C ALA A 105 -17.13 -17.89 3.32
N HIS A 106 -15.85 -18.07 3.01
CA HIS A 106 -14.78 -17.09 3.27
C HIS A 106 -14.83 -16.52 4.70
N ILE A 107 -14.92 -17.41 5.70
CA ILE A 107 -14.95 -17.04 7.12
C ILE A 107 -13.57 -16.55 7.53
N GLN A 108 -13.50 -15.39 8.18
CA GLN A 108 -12.25 -14.80 8.65
C GLN A 108 -11.81 -15.34 9.99
N HIS A 109 -12.77 -15.71 10.84
CA HIS A 109 -12.47 -16.23 12.17
C HIS A 109 -13.61 -17.08 12.73
N TYR A 110 -13.29 -18.01 13.62
CA TYR A 110 -14.28 -18.70 14.45
C TYR A 110 -13.92 -18.55 15.92
N LEU A 111 -14.94 -18.35 16.74
CA LEU A 111 -14.84 -18.16 18.17
C LEU A 111 -15.50 -19.32 18.89
N LEU A 112 -14.85 -19.79 19.94
CA LEU A 112 -15.40 -20.83 20.80
C LEU A 112 -16.38 -20.24 21.83
N LYS A 113 -17.49 -20.93 22.05
CA LYS A 113 -18.38 -20.66 23.18
C LYS A 113 -17.90 -21.47 24.41
N PRO A 114 -17.87 -20.90 25.63
CA PRO A 114 -18.11 -19.48 25.96
C PRO A 114 -16.87 -18.62 25.65
N TRP A 115 -17.11 -17.33 25.31
CA TRP A 115 -16.06 -16.34 25.08
C TRP A 115 -15.74 -15.48 26.31
N ASP A 116 -16.13 -15.90 27.50
CA ASP A 116 -15.92 -15.16 28.75
C ASP A 116 -14.50 -15.39 29.30
N PRO A 117 -13.73 -14.34 29.68
CA PRO A 117 -14.09 -12.91 29.60
C PRO A 117 -13.95 -12.35 28.18
N PRO A 118 -14.91 -11.48 27.76
CA PRO A 118 -14.90 -10.93 26.37
C PRO A 118 -13.68 -10.08 26.07
N GLU A 119 -13.03 -9.49 27.05
CA GLU A 119 -11.80 -8.71 26.94
C GLU A 119 -10.63 -9.55 26.42
N GLU A 120 -10.61 -10.85 26.70
CA GLU A 120 -9.51 -11.75 26.30
C GLU A 120 -9.84 -12.55 25.03
N HIS A 121 -11.09 -12.94 24.84
CA HIS A 121 -11.46 -13.94 23.83
C HIS A 121 -12.29 -13.36 22.66
N LEU A 122 -13.10 -12.31 22.91
CA LEU A 122 -13.99 -11.74 21.89
C LEU A 122 -13.43 -10.44 21.29
N TYR A 123 -13.13 -9.45 22.15
CA TYR A 123 -12.79 -8.11 21.66
C TYR A 123 -11.49 -8.05 20.84
N PRO A 124 -10.38 -8.73 21.18
CA PRO A 124 -9.17 -8.65 20.38
C PRO A 124 -9.37 -9.11 18.93
N VAL A 125 -10.17 -10.17 18.74
CA VAL A 125 -10.50 -10.70 17.42
C VAL A 125 -11.40 -9.75 16.64
N LEU A 126 -12.45 -9.24 17.29
CA LEU A 126 -13.39 -8.34 16.63
C LEU A 126 -12.78 -6.97 16.36
N ASP A 127 -11.91 -6.46 17.24
CA ASP A 127 -11.18 -5.21 17.02
C ASP A 127 -10.33 -5.29 15.75
N ASP A 128 -9.53 -6.36 15.59
CA ASP A 128 -8.70 -6.57 14.39
C ASP A 128 -9.57 -6.65 13.12
N LEU A 129 -10.64 -7.42 13.14
CA LEU A 129 -11.54 -7.57 12.01
C LEU A 129 -12.28 -6.27 11.66
N LEU A 130 -12.70 -5.49 12.65
CA LEU A 130 -13.40 -4.23 12.46
C LEU A 130 -12.43 -3.10 12.03
N GLU A 131 -11.20 -3.10 12.50
CA GLU A 131 -10.17 -2.21 12.02
C GLU A 131 -9.86 -2.51 10.55
N ASP A 132 -9.70 -3.79 10.20
CA ASP A 132 -9.48 -4.22 8.82
C ASP A 132 -10.68 -3.89 7.92
N TRP A 133 -11.92 -4.09 8.40
CA TRP A 133 -13.11 -3.69 7.66
C TRP A 133 -13.19 -2.17 7.48
N THR A 134 -12.99 -1.39 8.54
CA THR A 134 -13.04 0.08 8.51
C THR A 134 -12.02 0.63 7.52
N ALA A 135 -10.85 0.03 7.44
CA ALA A 135 -9.80 0.42 6.53
C ALA A 135 -10.10 0.03 5.06
N SER A 136 -10.90 -1.03 4.82
CA SER A 136 -11.29 -1.49 3.47
C SER A 136 -12.67 -1.03 3.03
N PHE A 137 -13.50 -0.54 3.95
CA PHE A 137 -14.89 -0.18 3.69
C PHE A 137 -15.00 1.00 2.73
N ARG A 138 -15.74 0.77 1.65
CA ARG A 138 -16.10 1.77 0.64
C ARG A 138 -17.61 1.97 0.69
N PRO A 139 -18.12 3.03 1.35
CA PRO A 139 -19.54 3.35 1.27
C PRO A 139 -19.93 3.63 -0.19
N ALA A 140 -21.15 3.28 -0.55
CA ALA A 140 -21.71 3.68 -1.84
C ALA A 140 -21.64 5.20 -1.91
N PHE A 141 -20.70 5.65 -2.61
CA PHE A 141 -20.43 6.91 -3.22
C PHE A 141 -20.75 8.23 -2.48
N ASP A 142 -20.22 8.41 -1.25
CA ASP A 142 -20.07 9.72 -0.60
C ASP A 142 -18.57 10.13 -0.48
N GLY A 143 -17.72 9.56 -1.34
CA GLY A 143 -16.28 9.78 -1.34
C GLY A 143 -15.81 10.93 -2.23
N VAL A 144 -14.50 11.06 -2.31
CA VAL A 144 -13.84 11.99 -3.22
C VAL A 144 -14.10 11.60 -4.68
N ARG A 145 -14.48 12.54 -5.55
CA ARG A 145 -14.63 12.34 -7.00
C ARG A 145 -13.55 13.10 -7.73
N VAL A 146 -12.91 12.43 -8.68
CA VAL A 146 -11.87 13.05 -9.51
C VAL A 146 -12.36 13.06 -10.95
N LEU A 147 -12.55 14.26 -11.48
CA LEU A 147 -12.86 14.50 -12.89
C LEU A 147 -11.58 14.88 -13.61
N GLY A 148 -11.30 14.25 -14.72
CA GLY A 148 -10.09 14.55 -15.49
C GLY A 148 -10.08 13.84 -16.82
N THR A 149 -8.95 13.93 -17.53
CA THR A 149 -8.71 13.18 -18.76
C THR A 149 -7.72 12.05 -18.52
N ARG A 150 -7.93 10.93 -19.18
CA ARG A 150 -7.11 9.72 -19.07
C ARG A 150 -5.61 10.00 -19.27
N TRP A 151 -5.28 10.88 -20.20
CA TRP A 151 -3.92 11.12 -20.64
C TRP A 151 -3.24 12.35 -19.98
N SER A 152 -3.86 12.90 -18.95
CA SER A 152 -3.27 14.01 -18.19
C SER A 152 -2.32 13.50 -17.11
N PRO A 153 -1.00 13.88 -17.16
CA PRO A 153 -0.06 13.56 -16.07
C PRO A 153 -0.52 14.04 -14.70
N GLN A 154 -1.20 15.19 -14.65
CA GLN A 154 -1.72 15.73 -13.40
C GLN A 154 -2.93 14.93 -12.89
N SER A 155 -3.83 14.47 -13.77
CA SER A 155 -4.91 13.54 -13.40
C SER A 155 -4.34 12.23 -12.86
N PHE A 156 -3.28 11.71 -13.49
CA PHE A 156 -2.57 10.54 -13.00
C PHE A 156 -1.98 10.78 -11.62
N ALA A 157 -1.25 11.89 -11.40
CA ALA A 157 -0.62 12.21 -10.12
C ALA A 157 -1.64 12.31 -8.97
N VAL A 158 -2.79 12.95 -9.20
CA VAL A 158 -3.89 13.06 -8.23
C VAL A 158 -4.46 11.67 -7.89
N ARG A 159 -4.74 10.86 -8.89
CA ARG A 159 -5.30 9.50 -8.72
C ARG A 159 -4.33 8.57 -8.01
N ASP A 160 -3.05 8.60 -8.41
CA ASP A 160 -1.98 7.81 -7.78
C ASP A 160 -1.81 8.20 -6.31
N PHE A 161 -1.79 9.50 -6.02
CA PHE A 161 -1.70 10.00 -4.65
C PHE A 161 -2.89 9.54 -3.79
N LEU A 162 -4.12 9.65 -4.28
CA LEU A 162 -5.32 9.21 -3.56
C LEU A 162 -5.29 7.69 -3.32
N ALA A 163 -4.94 6.91 -4.35
CA ALA A 163 -4.86 5.46 -4.27
C ALA A 163 -3.79 5.00 -3.27
N ARG A 164 -2.61 5.59 -3.30
CA ARG A 164 -1.49 5.26 -2.40
C ARG A 164 -1.78 5.66 -0.95
N ASN A 165 -2.46 6.79 -0.73
CA ASN A 165 -2.94 7.20 0.59
C ASN A 165 -4.26 6.54 0.98
N GLN A 166 -4.74 5.57 0.18
CA GLN A 166 -5.93 4.76 0.44
C GLN A 166 -7.19 5.60 0.67
N THR A 167 -7.24 6.75 0.04
CA THR A 167 -8.42 7.58 -0.03
C THR A 167 -9.32 7.04 -1.14
N PRO A 168 -10.49 6.46 -0.81
CA PRO A 168 -11.41 5.99 -1.82
C PRO A 168 -11.88 7.13 -2.71
N TYR A 169 -11.80 6.96 -4.01
CA TYR A 169 -12.28 7.96 -4.96
C TYR A 169 -13.00 7.33 -6.15
N GLN A 170 -13.91 8.08 -6.77
CA GLN A 170 -14.47 7.75 -8.07
C GLN A 170 -13.73 8.53 -9.15
N TRP A 171 -13.24 7.82 -10.13
CA TRP A 171 -12.72 8.42 -11.34
C TRP A 171 -13.84 8.66 -12.36
N ILE A 172 -13.87 9.87 -12.92
CA ILE A 172 -14.79 10.27 -13.98
C ILE A 172 -13.94 10.85 -15.10
N ASP A 173 -13.82 10.05 -16.16
CA ASP A 173 -13.16 10.50 -17.38
C ASP A 173 -14.12 11.40 -18.17
N VAL A 174 -13.79 12.67 -18.28
CA VAL A 174 -14.66 13.65 -18.94
C VAL A 174 -14.81 13.39 -20.45
N GLU A 175 -13.86 12.69 -21.07
CA GLU A 175 -13.94 12.32 -22.49
C GLU A 175 -14.97 11.22 -22.76
N THR A 176 -15.25 10.38 -21.75
CA THR A 176 -16.23 9.30 -21.82
C THR A 176 -17.45 9.52 -20.93
N ALA A 177 -17.54 10.65 -20.26
CA ALA A 177 -18.61 10.95 -19.29
C ALA A 177 -20.03 10.94 -19.90
N GLU A 178 -20.16 11.15 -21.20
CA GLU A 178 -21.44 11.07 -21.91
C GLU A 178 -22.06 9.66 -21.93
N GLN A 179 -21.29 8.62 -21.61
CA GLN A 179 -21.74 7.23 -21.62
C GLN A 179 -22.67 6.89 -20.45
N THR A 180 -22.64 7.70 -19.36
CA THR A 180 -23.56 7.51 -18.22
C THR A 180 -24.27 8.80 -17.85
N PRO A 181 -25.61 8.78 -17.63
CA PRO A 181 -26.39 9.98 -17.28
C PRO A 181 -25.86 10.70 -16.02
N GLU A 182 -25.38 9.94 -15.04
CA GLU A 182 -24.86 10.48 -13.77
C GLU A 182 -23.55 11.25 -13.97
N SER A 183 -22.61 10.70 -14.75
CA SER A 183 -21.34 11.37 -15.05
C SER A 183 -21.54 12.63 -15.88
N LYS A 184 -22.42 12.56 -16.87
CA LYS A 184 -22.78 13.72 -17.70
C LYS A 184 -23.37 14.84 -16.87
N SER A 185 -24.39 14.54 -16.06
CA SER A 185 -25.03 15.51 -15.18
C SER A 185 -24.05 16.16 -14.20
N LEU A 186 -23.08 15.38 -13.69
CA LEU A 186 -22.07 15.91 -12.77
C LEU A 186 -21.09 16.85 -13.48
N VAL A 187 -20.57 16.47 -14.65
CA VAL A 187 -19.65 17.29 -15.45
C VAL A 187 -20.30 18.63 -15.82
N GLU A 188 -21.58 18.60 -16.23
CA GLU A 188 -22.36 19.80 -16.52
C GLU A 188 -22.58 20.67 -15.27
N ALA A 189 -22.95 20.05 -14.14
CA ALA A 189 -23.24 20.77 -12.89
C ALA A 189 -22.03 21.51 -12.31
N VAL A 190 -20.82 20.94 -12.45
CA VAL A 190 -19.59 21.57 -11.95
C VAL A 190 -18.90 22.47 -12.98
N GLY A 191 -19.40 22.54 -14.20
CA GLY A 191 -18.85 23.38 -15.28
C GLY A 191 -17.41 23.00 -15.62
N ALA A 192 -17.09 21.71 -15.64
CA ALA A 192 -15.73 21.23 -15.88
C ALA A 192 -15.25 21.59 -17.30
N HIS A 193 -14.20 22.40 -17.38
CA HIS A 193 -13.51 22.75 -18.62
C HIS A 193 -12.12 22.12 -18.68
N PRO A 194 -11.55 21.85 -19.86
CA PRO A 194 -10.20 21.25 -19.97
C PRO A 194 -9.12 21.97 -19.16
N ALA A 195 -9.20 23.29 -19.03
CA ALA A 195 -8.25 24.08 -18.24
C ALA A 195 -8.43 23.97 -16.72
N SER A 196 -9.56 23.42 -16.24
CA SER A 196 -9.85 23.22 -14.81
C SER A 196 -9.61 21.78 -14.35
N LEU A 197 -9.07 20.93 -15.20
CA LEU A 197 -8.84 19.52 -14.89
C LEU A 197 -7.40 19.25 -14.43
N PRO A 198 -7.19 18.26 -13.54
CA PRO A 198 -8.23 17.49 -12.85
C PRO A 198 -8.99 18.31 -11.80
N MET A 199 -10.28 18.06 -11.68
CA MET A 199 -11.08 18.64 -10.60
C MET A 199 -11.36 17.56 -9.55
N VAL A 200 -11.13 17.89 -8.29
CA VAL A 200 -11.38 17.00 -7.15
C VAL A 200 -12.55 17.53 -6.35
N LEU A 201 -13.63 16.75 -6.26
CA LEU A 201 -14.83 17.09 -5.51
C LEU A 201 -14.84 16.32 -4.20
N PHE A 202 -15.16 16.99 -3.11
CA PHE A 202 -15.20 16.41 -1.76
C PHE A 202 -16.64 16.21 -1.27
N PRO A 203 -16.85 15.29 -0.30
CA PRO A 203 -18.18 15.04 0.27
C PRO A 203 -18.83 16.26 0.95
N ASP A 204 -18.02 17.22 1.38
CA ASP A 204 -18.48 18.48 2.00
C ASP A 204 -19.00 19.50 0.97
N GLY A 205 -19.01 19.14 -0.31
CA GLY A 205 -19.42 19.99 -1.43
C GLY A 205 -18.34 20.96 -1.93
N SER A 206 -17.16 20.96 -1.31
CA SER A 206 -16.03 21.75 -1.80
C SER A 206 -15.33 21.08 -2.97
N SER A 207 -14.57 21.86 -3.74
CA SER A 207 -13.79 21.35 -4.86
C SER A 207 -12.40 21.99 -4.92
N LEU A 208 -11.45 21.24 -5.50
CA LEU A 208 -10.14 21.75 -5.88
C LEU A 208 -9.96 21.61 -7.39
N THR A 209 -9.41 22.63 -8.01
CA THR A 209 -9.17 22.69 -9.46
C THR A 209 -7.67 22.59 -9.71
N ALA A 210 -7.27 21.59 -10.48
CA ALA A 210 -5.87 21.30 -10.78
C ALA A 210 -4.95 21.35 -9.53
N PRO A 211 -5.32 20.67 -8.41
CA PRO A 211 -4.63 20.84 -7.14
C PRO A 211 -3.20 20.34 -7.20
N GLY A 212 -2.31 21.02 -6.47
CA GLY A 212 -1.03 20.47 -6.08
C GLY A 212 -1.20 19.36 -5.02
N ILE A 213 -0.25 18.42 -4.97
CA ILE A 213 -0.31 17.31 -3.99
C ILE A 213 -0.34 17.80 -2.53
N PRO A 214 0.43 18.83 -2.11
CA PRO A 214 0.34 19.35 -0.76
C PRO A 214 -1.05 19.91 -0.40
N GLU A 215 -1.66 20.67 -1.31
CA GLU A 215 -3.01 21.24 -1.14
C GLU A 215 -4.06 20.11 -1.01
N LEU A 216 -3.96 19.09 -1.86
CA LEU A 216 -4.82 17.92 -1.79
C LEU A 216 -4.66 17.18 -0.46
N ALA A 217 -3.42 16.99 0.01
CA ALA A 217 -3.12 16.34 1.27
C ALA A 217 -3.73 17.08 2.46
N GLU A 218 -3.59 18.41 2.50
CA GLU A 218 -4.18 19.26 3.54
C GLU A 218 -5.71 19.13 3.55
N LYS A 219 -6.34 19.20 2.38
CA LYS A 219 -7.80 19.06 2.27
C LYS A 219 -8.30 17.68 2.70
N LEU A 220 -7.49 16.64 2.53
CA LEU A 220 -7.77 15.28 3.01
C LEU A 220 -7.50 15.10 4.51
N GLY A 221 -7.02 16.15 5.20
CA GLY A 221 -6.68 16.08 6.61
C GLY A 221 -5.43 15.27 6.92
N LEU A 222 -4.55 15.07 5.93
CA LEU A 222 -3.26 14.44 6.17
C LEU A 222 -2.36 15.39 6.95
N ARG A 223 -1.60 14.84 7.89
CA ARG A 223 -0.67 15.64 8.68
C ARG A 223 0.58 15.92 7.86
N ILE A 224 0.86 17.21 7.63
CA ILE A 224 2.01 17.69 6.86
C ILE A 224 3.01 18.50 7.69
N LEU A 225 2.64 18.91 8.90
CA LEU A 225 3.51 19.67 9.80
C LEU A 225 3.78 18.88 11.09
N PRO A 226 5.00 18.97 11.65
CA PRO A 226 5.34 18.32 12.90
C PRO A 226 4.54 18.90 14.07
N GLY A 227 4.09 18.03 14.97
CA GLY A 227 3.41 18.44 16.20
C GLY A 227 4.38 18.87 17.30
N GLU A 228 5.64 18.41 17.21
CA GLU A 228 6.66 18.66 18.22
C GLU A 228 7.94 19.23 17.58
N PRO A 229 8.68 20.10 18.28
CA PRO A 229 9.94 20.65 17.78
C PRO A 229 11.11 19.66 17.89
N PHE A 230 10.95 18.60 18.70
CA PHE A 230 11.99 17.63 19.03
C PHE A 230 11.43 16.23 19.22
N TYR A 231 12.09 15.25 18.61
CA TYR A 231 11.76 13.82 18.71
C TYR A 231 12.95 13.02 19.22
N ASP A 232 12.70 11.88 19.86
CA ASP A 232 13.75 10.92 20.18
C ASP A 232 14.22 10.22 18.90
N LEU A 233 13.28 9.94 17.98
CA LEU A 233 13.50 9.22 16.74
C LEU A 233 12.79 9.89 15.56
N VAL A 234 13.56 10.23 14.52
CA VAL A 234 13.03 10.59 13.20
C VAL A 234 13.34 9.46 12.22
N ILE A 235 12.33 9.07 11.45
CA ILE A 235 12.45 8.05 10.41
C ILE A 235 12.13 8.70 9.07
N VAL A 236 13.03 8.55 8.07
CA VAL A 236 12.84 9.08 6.72
C VAL A 236 12.57 7.93 5.77
N GLY A 237 11.33 7.89 5.24
CA GLY A 237 10.82 6.86 4.36
C GLY A 237 9.81 5.94 5.05
N GLY A 238 8.59 5.89 4.51
CA GLY A 238 7.45 5.13 5.02
C GLY A 238 7.27 3.76 4.35
N GLY A 239 8.33 3.17 3.80
CA GLY A 239 8.34 1.79 3.31
C GLY A 239 8.30 0.77 4.44
N PRO A 240 8.33 -0.56 4.12
CA PRO A 240 8.27 -1.61 5.14
C PRO A 240 9.33 -1.49 6.25
N ALA A 241 10.55 -1.11 5.91
CA ALA A 241 11.63 -0.93 6.88
C ALA A 241 11.36 0.26 7.82
N GLY A 242 10.94 1.40 7.28
CA GLY A 242 10.62 2.59 8.07
C GLY A 242 9.38 2.40 8.93
N LEU A 243 8.33 1.76 8.41
CA LEU A 243 7.13 1.44 9.19
C LEU A 243 7.43 0.46 10.32
N ALA A 244 8.30 -0.54 10.09
CA ALA A 244 8.74 -1.43 11.17
C ALA A 244 9.51 -0.66 12.24
N ALA A 245 10.50 0.15 11.86
CA ALA A 245 11.23 1.00 12.80
C ALA A 245 10.28 1.93 13.58
N ALA A 246 9.25 2.49 12.92
CA ALA A 246 8.28 3.35 13.56
C ALA A 246 7.44 2.61 14.61
N VAL A 247 6.93 1.42 14.26
CA VAL A 247 6.15 0.57 15.19
C VAL A 247 6.98 0.21 16.42
N TYR A 248 8.19 -0.31 16.22
CA TYR A 248 9.06 -0.71 17.34
C TYR A 248 9.50 0.51 18.15
N GLY A 249 9.97 1.59 17.54
CA GLY A 249 10.40 2.79 18.24
C GLY A 249 9.31 3.37 19.14
N ALA A 250 8.09 3.51 18.62
CA ALA A 250 6.97 4.05 19.40
C ALA A 250 6.46 3.05 20.46
N SER A 251 6.40 1.74 20.15
CA SER A 251 5.97 0.72 21.12
C SER A 251 6.93 0.59 22.30
N GLU A 252 8.21 0.95 22.10
CA GLU A 252 9.26 0.95 23.13
C GLU A 252 9.45 2.34 23.78
N GLY A 253 8.51 3.27 23.56
CA GLY A 253 8.40 4.53 24.29
C GLY A 253 9.17 5.71 23.69
N LEU A 254 9.75 5.59 22.50
CA LEU A 254 10.40 6.71 21.82
C LEU A 254 9.36 7.63 21.17
N ARG A 255 9.49 8.95 21.36
CA ARG A 255 8.72 9.94 20.58
C ARG A 255 9.18 9.87 19.13
N THR A 256 8.35 9.29 18.30
CA THR A 256 8.69 8.90 16.94
C THR A 256 7.89 9.67 15.90
N VAL A 257 8.57 10.28 14.93
CA VAL A 257 7.97 10.83 13.71
C VAL A 257 8.51 10.12 12.47
N LEU A 258 7.62 9.80 11.55
CA LEU A 258 7.94 9.21 10.26
C LEU A 258 7.63 10.22 9.16
N LEU A 259 8.61 10.50 8.31
CA LEU A 259 8.54 11.41 7.18
C LEU A 259 8.46 10.62 5.88
N GLU A 260 7.42 10.84 5.10
CA GLU A 260 7.22 10.13 3.83
C GLU A 260 6.93 11.13 2.70
N MET A 261 7.67 10.99 1.60
CA MET A 261 7.64 11.94 0.49
C MET A 261 6.32 11.91 -0.29
N GLU A 262 5.68 10.74 -0.39
CA GLU A 262 4.48 10.56 -1.20
C GLU A 262 3.34 9.93 -0.41
N ALA A 263 3.46 8.65 -0.08
CA ALA A 263 2.49 7.91 0.71
C ALA A 263 3.14 6.71 1.41
N PRO A 264 2.75 6.40 2.65
CA PRO A 264 3.27 5.24 3.37
C PRO A 264 3.02 3.92 2.64
N GLY A 265 3.99 3.00 2.73
CA GLY A 265 3.97 1.70 2.07
C GLY A 265 5.15 1.50 1.12
N GLY A 266 5.75 2.59 0.62
CA GLY A 266 6.86 2.55 -0.31
C GLY A 266 6.54 1.71 -1.56
N GLN A 267 7.56 1.15 -2.21
CA GLN A 267 7.36 0.29 -3.39
C GLN A 267 6.60 -1.00 -3.08
N ALA A 268 6.75 -1.55 -1.88
CA ALA A 268 6.00 -2.74 -1.48
C ALA A 268 4.49 -2.47 -1.45
N GLY A 269 4.06 -1.27 -1.04
CA GLY A 269 2.66 -0.83 -1.03
C GLY A 269 2.01 -0.82 -2.41
N MET A 270 2.80 -0.70 -3.47
CA MET A 270 2.33 -0.73 -4.86
C MET A 270 2.26 -2.13 -5.48
N SER A 271 2.75 -3.17 -4.78
CA SER A 271 2.70 -4.54 -5.28
C SER A 271 1.26 -5.07 -5.27
N SER A 272 0.81 -5.61 -6.40
CA SER A 272 -0.53 -6.19 -6.51
C SER A 272 -0.73 -7.39 -5.59
N ARG A 273 0.34 -8.17 -5.37
CA ARG A 273 0.32 -9.34 -4.50
C ARG A 273 1.72 -9.65 -3.97
N ILE A 274 1.80 -9.88 -2.66
CA ILE A 274 2.98 -10.35 -1.94
C ILE A 274 2.66 -11.77 -1.45
N GLU A 275 3.29 -12.79 -2.03
CA GLU A 275 2.99 -14.21 -1.74
C GLU A 275 3.97 -14.83 -0.75
N ASN A 276 5.14 -14.24 -0.57
CA ASN A 276 6.25 -14.77 0.22
C ASN A 276 6.47 -14.02 1.54
N TYR A 277 5.47 -13.31 2.05
CA TYR A 277 5.52 -12.71 3.38
C TYR A 277 4.91 -13.67 4.40
N LEU A 278 5.68 -14.02 5.42
CA LEU A 278 5.29 -15.01 6.43
C LEU A 278 4.01 -14.59 7.16
N GLY A 279 3.11 -15.56 7.39
CA GLY A 279 1.83 -15.34 8.08
C GLY A 279 0.63 -15.12 7.13
N PHE A 280 0.86 -15.05 5.82
CA PHE A 280 -0.19 -14.85 4.81
C PHE A 280 -0.16 -15.97 3.75
N PRO A 281 -0.75 -17.14 4.05
CA PRO A 281 -0.64 -18.32 3.18
C PRO A 281 -1.26 -18.11 1.80
N SER A 282 -2.25 -17.25 1.68
CA SER A 282 -2.88 -16.87 0.40
C SER A 282 -2.24 -15.63 -0.25
N GLY A 283 -1.15 -15.09 0.35
CA GLY A 283 -0.62 -13.79 -0.02
C GLY A 283 -1.56 -12.64 0.36
N LEU A 284 -1.07 -11.41 0.20
CA LEU A 284 -1.88 -10.19 0.37
C LEU A 284 -1.41 -9.12 -0.60
N SER A 285 -2.22 -8.08 -0.81
CA SER A 285 -1.77 -6.92 -1.57
C SER A 285 -0.75 -6.11 -0.77
N GLY A 286 0.18 -5.46 -1.48
CA GLY A 286 1.12 -4.53 -0.83
C GLY A 286 0.41 -3.39 -0.13
N GLY A 287 -0.69 -2.90 -0.72
CA GLY A 287 -1.55 -1.87 -0.13
C GLY A 287 -2.18 -2.30 1.20
N ASP A 288 -2.65 -3.56 1.29
CA ASP A 288 -3.20 -4.10 2.54
C ASP A 288 -2.13 -4.23 3.63
N LEU A 289 -0.94 -4.68 3.26
CA LEU A 289 0.18 -4.76 4.20
C LEU A 289 0.55 -3.37 4.72
N ALA A 290 0.70 -2.39 3.83
CA ALA A 290 1.02 -1.01 4.18
C ALA A 290 -0.03 -0.38 5.10
N ARG A 291 -1.30 -0.58 4.78
CA ARG A 291 -2.44 -0.09 5.58
C ARG A 291 -2.41 -0.63 7.01
N ARG A 292 -2.21 -1.94 7.18
CA ARG A 292 -2.09 -2.59 8.50
C ARG A 292 -0.90 -2.03 9.28
N ALA A 293 0.24 -1.85 8.64
CA ALA A 293 1.44 -1.28 9.27
C ALA A 293 1.24 0.19 9.69
N VAL A 294 0.60 1.01 8.86
CA VAL A 294 0.25 2.40 9.18
C VAL A 294 -0.73 2.48 10.36
N ALA A 295 -1.77 1.65 10.36
CA ALA A 295 -2.73 1.58 11.46
C ALA A 295 -2.03 1.18 12.77
N GLN A 296 -1.13 0.19 12.71
CA GLN A 296 -0.33 -0.25 13.85
C GLN A 296 0.60 0.86 14.36
N ALA A 297 1.32 1.56 13.48
CA ALA A 297 2.18 2.66 13.85
C ALA A 297 1.40 3.79 14.54
N ARG A 298 0.24 4.18 13.98
CA ARG A 298 -0.64 5.20 14.57
C ARG A 298 -1.18 4.79 15.93
N ARG A 299 -1.52 3.51 16.11
CA ARG A 299 -1.98 2.99 17.42
C ARG A 299 -0.93 3.17 18.51
N PHE A 300 0.35 3.06 18.19
CA PHE A 300 1.46 3.31 19.12
C PHE A 300 1.83 4.81 19.23
N GLY A 301 1.11 5.70 18.58
CA GLY A 301 1.32 7.14 18.67
C GLY A 301 2.40 7.69 17.72
N VAL A 302 2.80 6.93 16.69
CA VAL A 302 3.70 7.45 15.66
C VAL A 302 3.04 8.63 14.95
N GLU A 303 3.73 9.74 14.87
CA GLU A 303 3.36 10.84 14.01
C GLU A 303 3.86 10.57 12.59
N ILE A 304 2.95 10.53 11.62
CA ILE A 304 3.25 10.28 10.21
C ILE A 304 2.99 11.56 9.44
N LEU A 305 4.03 12.14 8.85
CA LEU A 305 3.96 13.33 8.00
C LEU A 305 4.11 12.91 6.53
N ALA A 306 3.04 13.03 5.77
CA ALA A 306 3.01 12.75 4.34
C ALA A 306 1.99 13.69 3.65
N PRO A 307 2.33 14.26 2.48
CA PRO A 307 3.63 14.21 1.79
C PRO A 307 4.65 15.18 2.40
N GLN A 308 5.85 14.68 2.76
CA GLN A 308 6.95 15.52 3.25
C GLN A 308 8.29 15.03 2.71
N GLN A 309 8.92 15.84 1.88
CA GLN A 309 10.23 15.56 1.31
C GLN A 309 11.34 16.08 2.22
N VAL A 310 12.25 15.20 2.60
CA VAL A 310 13.51 15.55 3.26
C VAL A 310 14.54 15.95 2.20
N VAL A 311 15.18 17.10 2.40
CA VAL A 311 16.17 17.67 1.47
C VAL A 311 17.56 17.77 2.06
N GLY A 312 17.71 17.58 3.36
CA GLY A 312 19.01 17.62 4.01
C GLY A 312 18.98 17.14 5.45
N VAL A 313 20.17 16.85 5.97
CA VAL A 313 20.41 16.55 7.39
C VAL A 313 21.72 17.20 7.84
N HIS A 314 21.69 17.79 9.02
CA HIS A 314 22.86 18.38 9.66
C HIS A 314 23.07 17.73 11.03
N VAL A 315 24.33 17.55 11.40
CA VAL A 315 24.74 16.99 12.71
C VAL A 315 25.23 18.14 13.58
N GLU A 316 24.56 18.38 14.71
CA GLU A 316 24.93 19.40 15.69
C GLU A 316 25.10 18.76 17.07
N GLY A 317 26.34 18.39 17.41
CA GLY A 317 26.64 17.69 18.65
C GLY A 317 25.84 16.37 18.77
N PRO A 318 25.06 16.17 19.84
CA PRO A 318 24.26 14.97 20.03
C PRO A 318 22.95 14.97 19.21
N SER A 319 22.66 16.03 18.46
CA SER A 319 21.39 16.20 17.74
C SER A 319 21.58 16.08 16.23
N ARG A 320 20.54 15.58 15.54
CA ARG A 320 20.39 15.55 14.09
C ARG A 320 19.25 16.49 13.73
N ILE A 321 19.48 17.35 12.77
CA ILE A 321 18.49 18.31 12.28
C ILE A 321 18.14 17.89 10.86
N VAL A 322 16.91 17.45 10.68
CA VAL A 322 16.36 17.04 9.39
C VAL A 322 15.63 18.23 8.78
N GLU A 323 15.99 18.59 7.55
CA GLU A 323 15.41 19.71 6.82
C GLU A 323 14.42 19.22 5.76
N LEU A 324 13.20 19.77 5.80
CA LEU A 324 12.14 19.50 4.83
C LEU A 324 12.19 20.51 3.68
N ALA A 325 11.68 20.12 2.50
CA ALA A 325 11.65 20.98 1.31
C ALA A 325 10.96 22.34 1.54
N GLY A 326 9.99 22.41 2.46
CA GLY A 326 9.33 23.64 2.88
C GLY A 326 10.15 24.50 3.87
N GLY A 327 11.42 24.17 4.14
CA GLY A 327 12.28 24.90 5.09
C GLY A 327 12.05 24.57 6.57
N THR A 328 11.07 23.75 6.89
CA THR A 328 10.85 23.27 8.27
C THR A 328 12.00 22.37 8.71
N LYS A 329 12.47 22.55 9.94
CA LYS A 329 13.55 21.77 10.54
C LYS A 329 13.03 20.98 11.72
N ILE A 330 13.36 19.68 11.76
CA ILE A 330 12.99 18.75 12.82
C ILE A 330 14.26 18.28 13.52
N LYS A 331 14.33 18.48 14.82
CA LYS A 331 15.46 18.07 15.64
C LYS A 331 15.21 16.73 16.30
N CYS A 332 16.21 15.82 16.29
CA CYS A 332 16.13 14.52 16.93
C CYS A 332 17.44 14.05 17.53
N LYS A 333 17.37 13.02 18.38
CA LYS A 333 18.55 12.30 18.91
C LYS A 333 19.05 11.27 17.91
N VAL A 334 18.12 10.54 17.28
CA VAL A 334 18.43 9.44 16.37
C VAL A 334 17.67 9.62 15.07
N LEU A 335 18.34 9.32 13.96
CA LEU A 335 17.80 9.33 12.62
C LEU A 335 17.89 7.94 12.00
N VAL A 336 16.77 7.42 11.49
CA VAL A 336 16.72 6.20 10.68
C VAL A 336 16.39 6.55 9.24
N ILE A 337 17.29 6.21 8.33
CA ILE A 337 17.14 6.42 6.89
C ILE A 337 16.59 5.13 6.28
N ALA A 338 15.35 5.17 5.80
CA ALA A 338 14.62 4.07 5.19
C ALA A 338 14.01 4.47 3.83
N THR A 339 14.70 5.37 3.10
CA THR A 339 14.21 5.99 1.84
C THR A 339 14.11 5.03 0.66
N GLY A 340 14.59 3.79 0.84
CA GLY A 340 14.48 2.76 -0.18
C GLY A 340 15.21 3.13 -1.47
N VAL A 341 14.59 2.79 -2.60
CA VAL A 341 15.13 3.01 -3.95
C VAL A 341 14.07 3.64 -4.85
N ALA A 342 14.49 4.50 -5.78
CA ALA A 342 13.65 5.07 -6.84
C ALA A 342 13.79 4.26 -8.13
N TYR A 343 12.75 4.23 -8.96
CA TYR A 343 12.82 3.54 -10.25
C TYR A 343 13.78 4.25 -11.21
N ARG A 344 14.62 3.45 -11.89
CA ARG A 344 15.45 3.96 -12.97
C ARG A 344 14.60 4.49 -14.11
N LYS A 345 14.98 5.63 -14.61
CA LYS A 345 14.36 6.22 -15.81
C LYS A 345 14.81 5.48 -17.07
N LEU A 346 13.86 5.25 -17.99
CA LEU A 346 14.17 4.77 -19.34
C LEU A 346 14.65 5.97 -20.17
N ASN A 347 15.95 6.00 -20.41
CA ASN A 347 16.58 7.13 -21.12
C ASN A 347 16.50 6.93 -22.64
N VAL A 348 15.27 7.06 -23.18
CA VAL A 348 15.00 7.03 -24.63
C VAL A 348 14.14 8.22 -25.02
N PRO A 349 14.25 8.72 -26.28
CA PRO A 349 13.42 9.81 -26.76
C PRO A 349 11.93 9.56 -26.51
N GLY A 350 11.22 10.58 -26.08
CA GLY A 350 9.78 10.53 -25.83
C GLY A 350 9.34 9.96 -24.48
N ALA A 351 10.14 9.10 -23.81
CA ALA A 351 9.72 8.42 -22.59
C ALA A 351 9.41 9.39 -21.42
N GLU A 352 10.24 10.39 -21.21
CA GLU A 352 10.03 11.38 -20.14
C GLU A 352 8.82 12.28 -20.42
N ARG A 353 8.69 12.76 -21.66
CA ARG A 353 7.57 13.62 -22.08
C ARG A 353 6.21 12.93 -21.95
N LEU A 354 6.17 11.61 -22.14
CA LEU A 354 4.96 10.79 -22.09
C LEU A 354 4.76 10.11 -20.72
N GLN A 355 5.58 10.45 -19.71
CA GLN A 355 5.41 9.91 -18.36
C GLN A 355 4.06 10.36 -17.78
N GLY A 356 3.27 9.41 -17.27
CA GLY A 356 1.89 9.64 -16.80
C GLY A 356 0.84 9.70 -17.90
N SER A 357 1.27 9.66 -19.18
CA SER A 357 0.41 9.72 -20.36
C SER A 357 0.67 8.52 -21.29
N GLY A 358 0.71 7.32 -20.68
CA GLY A 358 0.96 6.05 -21.38
C GLY A 358 2.33 5.44 -21.06
N VAL A 359 3.30 6.20 -20.53
CA VAL A 359 4.58 5.69 -20.02
C VAL A 359 4.58 5.74 -18.49
N TYR A 360 4.73 4.59 -17.84
CA TYR A 360 4.63 4.45 -16.39
C TYR A 360 5.84 3.71 -15.81
N TYR A 361 6.30 4.14 -14.63
CA TYR A 361 7.39 3.50 -13.90
C TYR A 361 6.88 2.76 -12.67
N GLY A 362 7.27 1.49 -12.52
CA GLY A 362 6.81 0.66 -11.42
C GLY A 362 5.33 0.28 -11.55
N SER A 363 4.60 0.32 -10.45
CA SER A 363 3.22 -0.12 -10.41
C SER A 363 2.27 0.88 -11.08
N ALA A 364 1.85 0.61 -12.30
CA ALA A 364 0.75 1.30 -12.97
C ALA A 364 -0.62 0.66 -12.64
N MET A 365 -0.84 0.25 -11.39
CA MET A 365 -2.08 -0.45 -10.98
C MET A 365 -3.34 0.39 -11.17
N THR A 366 -3.23 1.69 -10.96
CA THR A 366 -4.33 2.65 -11.19
C THR A 366 -4.76 2.68 -12.66
N GLU A 367 -3.83 2.35 -13.58
CA GLU A 367 -4.08 2.38 -15.03
C GLU A 367 -4.50 1.01 -15.60
N ALA A 368 -4.43 -0.06 -14.83
CA ALA A 368 -4.76 -1.40 -15.33
C ALA A 368 -6.20 -1.52 -15.84
N MET A 369 -7.14 -0.84 -15.20
CA MET A 369 -8.53 -0.76 -15.67
C MET A 369 -8.65 -0.05 -17.02
N SER A 370 -7.77 0.90 -17.27
CA SER A 370 -7.75 1.71 -18.49
C SER A 370 -7.16 0.98 -19.70
N CYS A 371 -6.44 -0.13 -19.49
CA CYS A 371 -5.87 -0.93 -20.58
C CYS A 371 -6.76 -2.11 -21.02
N LYS A 372 -8.03 -2.12 -20.62
CA LYS A 372 -8.96 -3.20 -20.95
C LYS A 372 -9.12 -3.35 -22.47
N GLY A 373 -8.75 -4.54 -22.96
CA GLY A 373 -8.84 -4.86 -24.38
C GLY A 373 -7.69 -4.32 -25.25
N GLU A 374 -6.67 -3.71 -24.64
CA GLU A 374 -5.51 -3.13 -25.32
C GLU A 374 -4.23 -3.98 -25.14
N ASP A 375 -3.21 -3.71 -25.93
CA ASP A 375 -1.89 -4.32 -25.79
C ASP A 375 -1.05 -3.51 -24.81
N VAL A 376 -0.44 -4.18 -23.82
CA VAL A 376 0.43 -3.58 -22.82
C VAL A 376 1.85 -4.08 -23.03
N TYR A 377 2.81 -3.16 -23.08
CA TYR A 377 4.23 -3.50 -23.16
C TYR A 377 4.91 -3.25 -21.82
N ILE A 378 5.70 -4.25 -21.37
CA ILE A 378 6.44 -4.22 -20.11
C ILE A 378 7.93 -4.32 -20.39
N VAL A 379 8.71 -3.34 -19.97
CA VAL A 379 10.17 -3.37 -20.07
C VAL A 379 10.77 -3.91 -18.78
N GLY A 380 11.37 -5.09 -18.84
CA GLY A 380 12.02 -5.73 -17.69
C GLY A 380 11.85 -7.23 -17.64
N GLY A 381 12.77 -7.92 -16.98
CA GLY A 381 12.81 -9.39 -16.87
C GLY A 381 12.92 -9.91 -15.44
N ALA A 382 12.77 -9.08 -14.40
CA ALA A 382 12.85 -9.49 -13.00
C ALA A 382 11.46 -9.68 -12.37
N ASN A 383 11.39 -10.12 -11.10
CA ASN A 383 10.15 -10.43 -10.39
C ASN A 383 9.09 -9.33 -10.45
N SER A 384 9.47 -8.06 -10.34
CA SER A 384 8.52 -6.94 -10.40
C SER A 384 7.85 -6.82 -11.77
N ALA A 385 8.61 -7.03 -12.85
CA ALA A 385 8.06 -7.05 -14.22
C ALA A 385 7.11 -8.24 -14.41
N GLY A 386 7.47 -9.42 -13.91
CA GLY A 386 6.63 -10.61 -13.97
C GLY A 386 5.32 -10.46 -13.19
N GLN A 387 5.37 -9.91 -11.99
CA GLN A 387 4.17 -9.62 -11.20
C GLN A 387 3.25 -8.61 -11.90
N ALA A 388 3.83 -7.59 -12.53
CA ALA A 388 3.08 -6.63 -13.34
C ALA A 388 2.44 -7.32 -14.55
N ALA A 389 3.16 -8.19 -15.26
CA ALA A 389 2.63 -8.95 -16.38
C ALA A 389 1.43 -9.81 -15.98
N MET A 390 1.53 -10.55 -14.88
CA MET A 390 0.43 -11.33 -14.30
C MET A 390 -0.76 -10.46 -13.88
N TYR A 391 -0.52 -9.23 -13.42
CA TYR A 391 -1.58 -8.31 -13.05
C TYR A 391 -2.29 -7.75 -14.29
N PHE A 392 -1.54 -7.20 -15.25
CA PHE A 392 -2.09 -6.64 -16.49
C PHE A 392 -2.80 -7.69 -17.36
N SER A 393 -2.35 -8.95 -17.34
CA SER A 393 -2.97 -10.02 -18.14
C SER A 393 -4.46 -10.25 -17.82
N LYS A 394 -4.92 -9.81 -16.65
CA LYS A 394 -6.35 -9.91 -16.26
C LYS A 394 -7.24 -8.90 -16.97
N TYR A 395 -6.67 -7.84 -17.54
CA TYR A 395 -7.40 -6.71 -18.14
C TYR A 395 -7.05 -6.52 -19.60
N ALA A 396 -5.75 -6.61 -19.93
CA ALA A 396 -5.23 -6.39 -21.27
C ALA A 396 -5.63 -7.50 -22.25
N ARG A 397 -5.76 -7.16 -23.51
CA ARG A 397 -5.87 -8.13 -24.61
C ARG A 397 -4.61 -8.98 -24.69
N ARG A 398 -3.45 -8.36 -24.63
CA ARG A 398 -2.13 -8.98 -24.70
C ARG A 398 -1.14 -8.20 -23.84
N VAL A 399 -0.24 -8.91 -23.17
CA VAL A 399 0.90 -8.34 -22.45
C VAL A 399 2.17 -8.82 -23.12
N VAL A 400 3.05 -7.91 -23.52
CA VAL A 400 4.34 -8.23 -24.13
C VAL A 400 5.46 -7.77 -23.19
N MET A 401 6.24 -8.72 -22.69
CA MET A 401 7.42 -8.46 -21.87
C MET A 401 8.66 -8.31 -22.75
N LEU A 402 9.28 -7.14 -22.75
CA LEU A 402 10.52 -6.84 -23.48
C LEU A 402 11.71 -7.08 -22.55
N VAL A 403 12.50 -8.11 -22.85
CA VAL A 403 13.62 -8.57 -22.02
C VAL A 403 14.92 -8.44 -22.78
N ARG A 404 15.91 -7.73 -22.23
CA ARG A 404 17.23 -7.55 -22.88
C ARG A 404 18.07 -8.83 -22.93
N GLY A 405 17.89 -9.72 -21.94
CA GLY A 405 18.59 -10.99 -21.86
C GLY A 405 17.92 -12.09 -22.68
N GLU A 406 18.55 -13.27 -22.70
CA GLU A 406 18.06 -14.47 -23.41
C GLU A 406 16.76 -15.03 -22.83
N SER A 407 16.53 -14.84 -21.53
CA SER A 407 15.39 -15.43 -20.82
C SER A 407 15.08 -14.71 -19.52
N LEU A 408 13.96 -15.06 -18.91
CA LEU A 408 13.55 -14.59 -17.59
C LEU A 408 14.34 -15.24 -16.43
N SER A 409 14.97 -16.40 -16.67
CA SER A 409 15.59 -17.22 -15.61
C SER A 409 16.79 -16.57 -14.91
N ALA A 410 17.41 -15.57 -15.54
CA ALA A 410 18.54 -14.85 -14.95
C ALA A 410 18.17 -14.00 -13.72
N SER A 411 16.90 -13.55 -13.60
CA SER A 411 16.51 -12.57 -12.60
C SER A 411 15.09 -12.73 -12.03
N MET A 412 14.36 -13.75 -12.49
CA MET A 412 13.00 -14.04 -12.06
C MET A 412 12.90 -15.39 -11.34
N SER A 413 12.07 -15.48 -10.32
CA SER A 413 11.82 -16.71 -9.59
C SER A 413 11.05 -17.72 -10.45
N GLN A 414 11.42 -19.02 -10.32
CA GLN A 414 10.88 -20.09 -11.18
C GLN A 414 9.35 -20.18 -11.13
N TYR A 415 8.73 -20.05 -9.94
CA TYR A 415 7.28 -20.12 -9.81
C TYR A 415 6.56 -19.05 -10.66
N LEU A 416 7.15 -17.86 -10.77
CA LEU A 416 6.58 -16.75 -11.54
C LEU A 416 6.77 -16.96 -13.04
N ILE A 417 7.93 -17.51 -13.45
CA ILE A 417 8.18 -17.93 -14.84
C ILE A 417 7.12 -18.94 -15.26
N ASP A 418 6.88 -19.96 -14.43
CA ASP A 418 5.89 -21.01 -14.71
C ASP A 418 4.46 -20.45 -14.83
N GLN A 419 4.11 -19.44 -14.05
CA GLN A 419 2.82 -18.75 -14.16
C GLN A 419 2.72 -17.94 -15.46
N ILE A 420 3.76 -17.19 -15.82
CA ILE A 420 3.81 -16.40 -17.06
C ILE A 420 3.65 -17.30 -18.28
N LEU A 421 4.41 -18.40 -18.35
CA LEU A 421 4.37 -19.33 -19.48
C LEU A 421 3.02 -20.07 -19.63
N LYS A 422 2.26 -20.21 -18.53
CA LYS A 422 0.91 -20.78 -18.55
C LYS A 422 -0.19 -19.78 -18.89
N THR A 423 0.13 -18.48 -18.93
CA THR A 423 -0.85 -17.41 -19.16
C THR A 423 -0.90 -17.09 -20.65
N PRO A 424 -1.98 -17.42 -21.37
CA PRO A 424 -2.00 -17.46 -22.85
C PRO A 424 -1.87 -16.08 -23.52
N ASN A 425 -2.20 -14.99 -22.81
CA ASN A 425 -2.10 -13.63 -23.33
C ASN A 425 -0.84 -12.88 -22.86
N ILE A 426 0.14 -13.59 -22.27
CA ILE A 426 1.48 -13.03 -22.00
C ILE A 426 2.47 -13.58 -23.02
N GLN A 427 3.17 -12.69 -23.68
CA GLN A 427 4.27 -12.97 -24.60
C GLN A 427 5.58 -12.45 -24.00
N VAL A 428 6.67 -13.18 -24.18
CA VAL A 428 8.02 -12.77 -23.74
C VAL A 428 8.90 -12.62 -24.98
N ASP A 429 9.34 -11.39 -25.25
CA ASP A 429 10.26 -11.04 -26.32
C ASP A 429 11.66 -10.83 -25.74
N ALA A 430 12.48 -11.86 -25.86
CA ALA A 430 13.89 -11.82 -25.45
C ALA A 430 14.72 -10.97 -26.42
N HIS A 431 15.93 -10.55 -26.00
CA HIS A 431 16.85 -9.71 -26.76
C HIS A 431 16.22 -8.40 -27.30
N SER A 432 15.21 -7.89 -26.62
CA SER A 432 14.39 -6.76 -27.08
C SER A 432 14.47 -5.58 -26.13
N ARG A 433 14.58 -4.38 -26.70
CA ARG A 433 14.60 -3.13 -25.93
C ARG A 433 13.84 -2.01 -26.66
N VAL A 434 13.18 -1.17 -25.88
CA VAL A 434 12.59 0.08 -26.41
C VAL A 434 13.71 1.05 -26.74
N VAL A 435 13.63 1.69 -27.90
CA VAL A 435 14.59 2.71 -28.35
C VAL A 435 13.94 4.09 -28.50
N GLU A 436 12.62 4.16 -28.65
CA GLU A 436 11.89 5.42 -28.72
C GLU A 436 10.42 5.22 -28.34
N ALA A 437 9.79 6.24 -27.73
CA ALA A 437 8.37 6.30 -27.43
C ALA A 437 7.73 7.47 -28.21
N HIS A 438 6.69 7.17 -28.99
CA HIS A 438 6.05 8.12 -29.89
C HIS A 438 4.65 8.49 -29.41
N GLY A 439 4.23 9.72 -29.67
CA GLY A 439 2.89 10.20 -29.39
C GLY A 439 2.82 11.71 -29.22
N ASN A 440 1.63 12.25 -29.34
CA ASN A 440 1.35 13.67 -29.14
C ASN A 440 0.31 13.82 -28.02
N GLY A 441 0.79 14.19 -26.81
CA GLY A 441 -0.07 14.27 -25.62
C GLY A 441 -0.26 12.94 -24.88
N HIS A 442 -0.17 11.80 -25.55
CA HIS A 442 -0.18 10.46 -24.96
C HIS A 442 0.67 9.50 -25.82
N LEU A 443 0.99 8.32 -25.27
CA LEU A 443 1.70 7.27 -25.99
C LEU A 443 0.80 6.69 -27.09
N GLU A 444 1.32 6.63 -28.32
CA GLU A 444 0.62 6.08 -29.49
C GLU A 444 1.33 4.84 -30.03
N SER A 445 2.68 4.81 -29.93
CA SER A 445 3.49 3.68 -30.36
C SER A 445 4.87 3.69 -29.70
N ILE A 446 5.56 2.54 -29.77
CA ILE A 446 6.96 2.40 -29.33
C ILE A 446 7.79 1.76 -30.44
N SER A 447 9.05 2.18 -30.58
CA SER A 447 10.04 1.51 -31.41
C SER A 447 10.84 0.51 -30.56
N ILE A 448 10.85 -0.74 -31.01
CA ILE A 448 11.51 -1.87 -30.35
C ILE A 448 12.64 -2.34 -31.24
N HIS A 449 13.85 -2.42 -30.67
CA HIS A 449 15.03 -2.98 -31.33
C HIS A 449 15.26 -4.40 -30.83
N CYS A 450 15.46 -5.33 -31.74
CA CYS A 450 15.87 -6.71 -31.45
C CYS A 450 17.38 -6.85 -31.63
N ASP A 451 18.11 -7.09 -30.54
CA ASP A 451 19.58 -7.17 -30.57
C ASP A 451 20.09 -8.40 -31.36
N THR A 452 19.25 -9.43 -31.55
CA THR A 452 19.63 -10.65 -32.30
C THR A 452 19.50 -10.46 -33.82
N SER A 453 18.40 -9.86 -34.29
CA SER A 453 18.17 -9.63 -35.72
C SER A 453 18.77 -8.31 -36.22
N GLY A 454 19.04 -7.37 -35.30
CA GLY A 454 19.44 -6.00 -35.64
C GLY A 454 18.30 -5.12 -36.17
N GLU A 455 17.07 -5.66 -36.21
CA GLU A 455 15.91 -4.96 -36.74
C GLU A 455 15.25 -4.06 -35.68
N THR A 456 14.70 -2.96 -36.15
CA THR A 456 13.85 -2.07 -35.31
C THR A 456 12.46 -2.05 -35.92
N SER A 457 11.47 -2.36 -35.12
CA SER A 457 10.04 -2.33 -35.48
C SER A 457 9.30 -1.31 -34.62
N THR A 458 8.31 -0.64 -35.20
CA THR A 458 7.42 0.26 -34.45
C THR A 458 6.06 -0.41 -34.30
N VAL A 459 5.58 -0.51 -33.07
CA VAL A 459 4.33 -1.18 -32.70
C VAL A 459 3.38 -0.19 -32.04
N PRO A 460 2.07 -0.22 -32.38
CA PRO A 460 1.09 0.62 -31.74
C PRO A 460 0.84 0.14 -30.31
N THR A 461 0.87 1.05 -29.38
CA THR A 461 0.47 0.85 -27.99
C THR A 461 0.25 2.19 -27.31
N ASN A 462 -0.68 2.23 -26.37
CA ASN A 462 -0.93 3.36 -25.49
C ASN A 462 -0.47 3.10 -24.05
N MET A 463 0.21 1.96 -23.79
CA MET A 463 0.69 1.63 -22.46
C MET A 463 2.05 0.94 -22.47
N LEU A 464 3.02 1.59 -21.86
CA LEU A 464 4.38 1.12 -21.63
C LEU A 464 4.70 1.17 -20.13
N ALA A 465 4.85 0.01 -19.49
CA ALA A 465 5.20 -0.11 -18.09
C ALA A 465 6.68 -0.49 -17.93
N ILE A 466 7.44 0.26 -17.14
CA ILE A 466 8.90 0.18 -17.06
C ILE A 466 9.36 -0.37 -15.71
N PHE A 467 10.10 -1.50 -15.73
CA PHE A 467 10.61 -2.22 -14.57
C PHE A 467 12.11 -2.58 -14.76
N ILE A 468 12.95 -1.57 -14.99
CA ILE A 468 14.38 -1.73 -15.32
C ILE A 468 15.32 -1.61 -14.12
N GLY A 469 14.81 -1.79 -12.91
CA GLY A 469 15.57 -1.67 -11.68
C GLY A 469 15.41 -0.32 -11.00
N ALA A 470 16.22 -0.10 -9.97
CA ALA A 470 16.08 1.06 -9.10
C ALA A 470 17.43 1.55 -8.58
N GLU A 471 17.47 2.81 -8.17
CA GLU A 471 18.62 3.52 -7.59
C GLU A 471 18.27 4.00 -6.19
N PRO A 472 19.22 4.01 -5.24
CA PRO A 472 18.95 4.48 -3.88
C PRO A 472 18.62 5.97 -3.88
N ASN A 473 17.62 6.36 -3.09
CA ASN A 473 17.25 7.77 -2.93
C ASN A 473 18.09 8.43 -1.82
N THR A 474 19.35 8.77 -2.13
CA THR A 474 20.36 9.22 -1.17
C THR A 474 21.14 10.46 -1.57
N ASP A 475 20.80 11.13 -2.67
CA ASP A 475 21.55 12.29 -3.15
C ASP A 475 21.56 13.45 -2.14
N TRP A 476 20.48 13.62 -1.39
CA TRP A 476 20.36 14.58 -0.29
C TRP A 476 21.29 14.33 0.91
N LEU A 477 21.93 13.14 0.94
CA LEU A 477 22.91 12.73 1.95
C LEU A 477 24.36 12.89 1.49
N ALA A 478 24.58 13.50 0.32
CA ALA A 478 25.93 13.70 -0.21
C ALA A 478 26.80 14.50 0.77
N GLY A 479 27.98 13.96 1.11
CA GLY A 479 28.89 14.58 2.09
C GLY A 479 28.49 14.42 3.56
N VAL A 480 27.37 13.77 3.87
CA VAL A 480 26.94 13.51 5.25
C VAL A 480 27.27 12.09 5.68
N VAL A 481 26.87 11.08 4.91
CA VAL A 481 27.15 9.67 5.18
C VAL A 481 27.96 9.03 4.06
N GLU A 482 28.75 8.02 4.37
CA GLU A 482 29.49 7.26 3.36
C GLU A 482 28.55 6.37 2.54
N ARG A 483 28.76 6.38 1.21
CA ARG A 483 27.98 5.62 0.23
C ARG A 483 28.92 4.88 -0.73
N ASP A 484 28.44 3.79 -1.31
CA ASP A 484 29.14 3.12 -2.38
C ASP A 484 29.05 3.92 -3.71
N GLU A 485 29.72 3.42 -4.75
CA GLU A 485 29.76 4.05 -6.09
C GLU A 485 28.36 4.13 -6.76
N ARG A 486 27.39 3.34 -6.27
CA ARG A 486 26.00 3.31 -6.75
C ARG A 486 25.06 4.16 -5.88
N GLY A 487 25.58 4.78 -4.82
CA GLY A 487 24.82 5.63 -3.92
C GLY A 487 24.18 4.88 -2.73
N PHE A 488 24.35 3.56 -2.57
CA PHE A 488 23.86 2.83 -1.40
C PHE A 488 24.65 3.20 -0.15
N ILE A 489 23.97 3.33 0.99
CA ILE A 489 24.59 3.74 2.25
C ILE A 489 25.40 2.59 2.84
N LEU A 490 26.66 2.84 3.16
CA LEU A 490 27.54 1.92 3.87
C LEU A 490 27.21 1.93 5.37
N THR A 491 27.19 0.75 6.00
CA THR A 491 26.86 0.60 7.42
C THR A 491 27.76 -0.43 8.11
N GLY A 492 27.94 -0.27 9.41
CA GLY A 492 28.65 -1.25 10.23
C GLY A 492 30.01 -1.65 9.67
N ALA A 493 30.18 -2.94 9.40
CA ALA A 493 31.44 -3.50 8.90
C ALA A 493 31.79 -3.02 7.48
N ASP A 494 30.83 -2.58 6.66
CA ASP A 494 31.09 -2.07 5.30
C ASP A 494 31.90 -0.76 5.33
N LEU A 495 31.87 -0.05 6.45
CA LEU A 495 32.65 1.18 6.68
C LEU A 495 34.13 0.90 6.96
N ASN A 496 34.48 -0.33 7.34
CA ASN A 496 35.85 -0.67 7.70
C ASN A 496 36.73 -0.83 6.45
N ARG A 497 37.80 -0.08 6.38
CA ARG A 497 38.81 -0.14 5.31
C ARG A 497 40.07 -0.84 5.83
N GLY A 498 40.39 -2.00 5.26
CA GLY A 498 41.56 -2.77 5.67
C GLY A 498 41.52 -3.23 7.15
N GLY A 499 40.30 -3.53 7.66
CA GLY A 499 40.10 -3.97 9.04
C GLY A 499 40.17 -2.85 10.09
N LYS A 500 40.19 -1.58 9.67
CA LYS A 500 40.20 -0.41 10.56
C LYS A 500 38.93 0.41 10.40
N ARG A 501 38.45 0.96 11.51
CA ARG A 501 37.36 1.93 11.56
C ARG A 501 37.64 3.15 10.68
N PRO A 502 36.59 3.84 10.18
CA PRO A 502 36.77 5.13 9.50
C PRO A 502 37.53 6.11 10.39
N ALA A 503 38.48 6.84 9.82
CA ALA A 503 39.27 7.82 10.57
C ALA A 503 38.42 8.94 11.19
N THR A 504 37.23 9.19 10.63
CA THR A 504 36.24 10.17 11.07
C THR A 504 35.31 9.65 12.16
N TRP A 505 35.37 8.35 12.51
CA TRP A 505 34.50 7.75 13.52
C TRP A 505 34.89 8.18 14.93
N PRO A 506 34.04 8.91 15.67
CA PRO A 506 34.45 9.56 16.93
C PRO A 506 34.34 8.67 18.17
N LEU A 507 33.59 7.52 18.09
CA LEU A 507 33.30 6.69 19.25
C LEU A 507 34.34 5.58 19.45
N GLY A 508 34.50 5.14 20.71
CA GLY A 508 35.45 4.07 21.07
C GLY A 508 35.05 2.68 20.56
N ARG A 509 33.79 2.45 20.25
CA ARG A 509 33.29 1.21 19.68
C ARG A 509 33.24 1.23 18.15
N ASP A 510 33.04 0.08 17.53
CA ASP A 510 32.74 -0.02 16.11
C ASP A 510 31.28 0.46 15.81
N PRO A 511 31.01 0.94 14.59
CA PRO A 511 29.63 1.20 14.17
C PRO A 511 28.74 -0.05 14.31
N PHE A 512 27.53 0.10 14.83
CA PHE A 512 26.57 -0.99 14.86
C PHE A 512 26.23 -1.44 13.44
N TRP A 513 25.74 -2.66 13.27
CA TRP A 513 25.45 -3.22 11.96
C TRP A 513 24.63 -2.29 11.03
N PRO A 514 23.53 -1.64 11.47
CA PRO A 514 22.80 -0.71 10.60
C PRO A 514 23.26 0.76 10.76
N GLU A 515 24.29 1.06 11.57
CA GLU A 515 24.77 2.43 11.80
C GLU A 515 25.64 2.89 10.64
N THR A 516 25.40 4.11 10.18
CA THR A 516 26.17 4.75 9.10
C THR A 516 27.53 5.26 9.59
N SER A 517 28.29 5.97 8.75
CA SER A 517 29.50 6.67 9.13
C SER A 517 29.29 7.82 10.15
N VAL A 518 28.05 8.11 10.51
CA VAL A 518 27.68 9.11 11.50
C VAL A 518 26.97 8.44 12.68
N PRO A 519 27.52 8.54 13.93
CA PRO A 519 26.90 7.94 15.10
C PRO A 519 25.44 8.36 15.28
N GLY A 520 24.56 7.41 15.64
CA GLY A 520 23.12 7.65 15.83
C GLY A 520 22.34 7.98 14.55
N VAL A 521 22.97 7.76 13.39
CA VAL A 521 22.29 7.75 12.09
C VAL A 521 22.34 6.33 11.54
N PHE A 522 21.18 5.70 11.39
CA PHE A 522 21.03 4.33 10.92
C PHE A 522 20.46 4.28 9.52
N ALA A 523 20.80 3.27 8.73
CA ALA A 523 20.20 3.03 7.41
C ALA A 523 19.65 1.60 7.35
N VAL A 524 18.42 1.44 6.85
CA VAL A 524 17.69 0.17 6.80
C VAL A 524 16.92 -0.01 5.51
N GLY A 525 16.72 -1.28 5.13
CA GLY A 525 16.00 -1.64 3.91
C GLY A 525 16.82 -1.40 2.64
N ASP A 526 16.13 -1.18 1.55
CA ASP A 526 16.70 -1.19 0.19
C ASP A 526 17.74 -0.09 -0.08
N VAL A 527 17.76 0.95 0.74
CA VAL A 527 18.73 2.06 0.65
C VAL A 527 20.13 1.66 1.14
N ARG A 528 20.21 0.62 1.97
CA ARG A 528 21.48 0.15 2.57
C ARG A 528 22.26 -0.73 1.58
N HIS A 529 23.59 -0.56 1.56
CA HIS A 529 24.50 -1.44 0.84
C HIS A 529 24.31 -2.91 1.26
N GLY A 530 24.34 -3.82 0.30
CA GLY A 530 24.22 -5.25 0.57
C GLY A 530 22.87 -5.72 1.13
N SER A 531 21.83 -4.86 1.21
CA SER A 531 20.53 -5.27 1.72
C SER A 531 19.84 -6.28 0.81
N VAL A 532 19.13 -7.22 1.42
CA VAL A 532 18.31 -8.19 0.69
C VAL A 532 16.99 -7.53 0.33
N LYS A 533 16.72 -7.37 -0.97
CA LYS A 533 15.54 -6.69 -1.52
C LYS A 533 14.26 -7.52 -1.32
N ARG A 534 13.83 -7.66 -0.07
CA ARG A 534 12.62 -8.38 0.34
C ARG A 534 11.90 -7.62 1.45
N VAL A 535 10.58 -7.63 1.42
CA VAL A 535 9.75 -6.98 2.44
C VAL A 535 10.11 -7.45 3.85
N ALA A 536 10.20 -8.77 4.06
CA ALA A 536 10.54 -9.36 5.36
C ALA A 536 11.94 -8.93 5.86
N SER A 537 12.94 -8.83 4.96
CA SER A 537 14.28 -8.36 5.30
C SER A 537 14.25 -6.90 5.74
N GLY A 538 13.55 -6.03 4.99
CA GLY A 538 13.40 -4.62 5.37
C GLY A 538 12.70 -4.45 6.73
N VAL A 539 11.64 -5.23 6.99
CA VAL A 539 10.95 -5.23 8.29
C VAL A 539 11.90 -5.65 9.41
N GLY A 540 12.68 -6.72 9.20
CA GLY A 540 13.68 -7.16 10.17
C GLY A 540 14.77 -6.13 10.42
N GLU A 541 15.30 -5.49 9.37
CA GLU A 541 16.30 -4.43 9.50
C GLU A 541 15.76 -3.23 10.29
N GLY A 542 14.51 -2.81 10.01
CA GLY A 542 13.86 -1.72 10.74
C GLY A 542 13.69 -2.02 12.23
N SER A 543 13.27 -3.24 12.57
CA SER A 543 13.16 -3.71 13.96
C SER A 543 14.51 -3.70 14.68
N ILE A 544 15.55 -4.27 14.06
CA ILE A 544 16.90 -4.37 14.64
C ILE A 544 17.50 -2.96 14.86
N ALA A 545 17.23 -2.01 13.97
CA ALA A 545 17.72 -0.65 14.12
C ALA A 545 17.23 0.02 15.41
N ILE A 546 16.02 -0.31 15.88
CA ILE A 546 15.51 0.24 17.14
C ILE A 546 16.26 -0.32 18.36
N GLN A 547 16.62 -1.60 18.36
CA GLN A 547 17.49 -2.14 19.41
C GLN A 547 18.81 -1.39 19.49
N PHE A 548 19.44 -1.12 18.35
CA PHE A 548 20.69 -0.34 18.33
C PHE A 548 20.46 1.15 18.62
N THR A 549 19.29 1.67 18.34
CA THR A 549 18.89 3.02 18.78
C THR A 549 18.91 3.13 20.30
N HIS A 550 18.34 2.16 21.03
CA HIS A 550 18.40 2.15 22.49
C HIS A 550 19.84 2.02 23.03
N HIS A 551 20.67 1.16 22.40
CA HIS A 551 22.08 1.08 22.76
C HIS A 551 22.77 2.43 22.59
N TYR A 552 22.61 3.09 21.44
CA TYR A 552 23.18 4.41 21.21
C TYR A 552 22.68 5.45 22.22
N LEU A 553 21.37 5.49 22.48
CA LEU A 553 20.79 6.44 23.45
C LEU A 553 21.26 6.23 24.89
N SER A 554 21.71 5.04 25.24
CA SER A 554 22.33 4.75 26.55
C SER A 554 23.79 5.18 26.66
N GLU A 555 24.46 5.48 25.54
CA GLU A 555 25.86 5.94 25.48
C GLU A 555 25.97 7.47 25.45
N VAL A 556 24.88 8.19 25.10
CA VAL A 556 24.85 9.65 24.94
C VAL A 556 23.76 10.27 25.83
#